data_dc1cf5bd9169822aaf1a6d6ca8427b42
#
_entry.id   dc1cf5bd9169822aaf1a6d6ca8427b42
#
_cell.length_a   1.000
_cell.length_b   1.000
_cell.length_c   1.000
_cell.angle_alpha   90.00
_cell.angle_beta   90.00
_cell.angle_gamma   90.00
#
_symmetry.space_group_name_H-M   'P 1'
#
loop_
_entity.id
_entity.type
_entity.pdbx_description
1 polymer ?
#
loop_
_entity_poly.entity_id
_entity_poly.type
_entity_poly.pdbx_seq_one_letter_code
_entity_poly.pdbx_strand_id
1 'polypeptide(L)'
;MDIIIIDNITKSYRETSGERFVVFKNFSLAIKKGEFVAITGESGSGKTTLMNIIGCIDDIDDGKIIIDGTDVTSLDEDELAKFRNQKIGYIFQNHYLLRGFNVLENVLIPSIIKGYFFEKEYIKKAEELLKTLGIGEKLHREITQISGGEKQRVAIARALINSPEIIVADEPTGNLDPKNSEIIFNLFYDLVKELGKTCIVATHNLNLAKKADRIIDLSPQEVRIRELSENSTY
;
A
#
# COMPACT_ATOMS: atom_id res chain seq x y z
N MET A 1 -12.42 10.97 -11.81
CA MET A 1 -12.03 11.94 -10.75
C MET A 1 -10.76 11.42 -10.11
N ASP A 2 -9.73 12.25 -10.02
CA ASP A 2 -8.46 11.87 -9.42
C ASP A 2 -8.59 11.84 -7.90
N ILE A 3 -8.16 10.75 -7.30
CA ILE A 3 -8.16 10.56 -5.85
C ILE A 3 -6.80 10.92 -5.24
N ILE A 4 -5.72 10.81 -6.03
CA ILE A 4 -4.38 11.24 -5.65
C ILE A 4 -3.86 12.18 -6.72
N ILE A 5 -3.40 13.35 -6.31
CA ILE A 5 -2.74 14.33 -7.15
C ILE A 5 -1.43 14.71 -6.48
N ILE A 6 -0.33 14.39 -7.12
CA ILE A 6 1.02 14.81 -6.77
C ILE A 6 1.37 15.92 -7.75
N ASP A 7 1.65 17.11 -7.26
CA ASP A 7 1.92 18.29 -8.09
C ASP A 7 3.30 18.86 -7.79
N ASN A 8 4.18 18.70 -8.78
CA ASN A 8 5.50 19.33 -8.85
C ASN A 8 6.38 19.11 -7.60
N ILE A 9 6.33 17.89 -7.02
CA ILE A 9 7.07 17.61 -5.78
C ILE A 9 8.57 17.48 -6.01
N THR A 10 9.32 17.88 -5.00
CA THR A 10 10.75 17.58 -4.82
C THR A 10 10.93 16.77 -3.55
N LYS A 11 11.72 15.69 -3.62
CA LYS A 11 12.12 14.87 -2.47
C LYS A 11 13.58 14.56 -2.51
N SER A 12 14.27 14.82 -1.41
CA SER A 12 15.67 14.47 -1.23
C SER A 12 15.93 13.87 0.15
N TYR A 13 17.02 13.10 0.26
CA TYR A 13 17.53 12.60 1.52
C TYR A 13 18.94 13.15 1.75
N ARG A 14 19.32 13.34 3.00
CA ARG A 14 20.69 13.66 3.37
C ARG A 14 21.46 12.36 3.58
N GLU A 15 22.58 12.23 2.89
CA GLU A 15 23.53 11.16 3.13
C GLU A 15 24.37 11.44 4.39
N THR A 16 24.99 10.40 4.93
CA THR A 16 25.95 10.53 6.05
C THR A 16 27.14 11.41 5.71
N SER A 17 27.48 11.55 4.43
CA SER A 17 28.48 12.49 3.90
C SER A 17 28.10 13.97 4.03
N GLY A 18 26.80 14.25 4.29
CA GLY A 18 26.22 15.59 4.26
C GLY A 18 25.71 16.03 2.88
N GLU A 19 25.96 15.25 1.85
CA GLU A 19 25.42 15.49 0.50
C GLU A 19 23.91 15.19 0.43
N ARG A 20 23.20 15.91 -0.47
CA ARG A 20 21.78 15.66 -0.75
C ARG A 20 21.64 14.75 -1.95
N PHE A 21 20.98 13.63 -1.76
CA PHE A 21 20.53 12.74 -2.82
C PHE A 21 19.10 13.06 -3.20
N VAL A 22 18.88 13.59 -4.40
CA VAL A 22 17.54 13.95 -4.90
C VAL A 22 16.91 12.72 -5.54
N VAL A 23 15.76 12.28 -5.00
CA VAL A 23 14.98 11.14 -5.52
C VAL A 23 13.97 11.62 -6.56
N PHE A 24 13.23 12.68 -6.23
CA PHE A 24 12.27 13.31 -7.15
C PHE A 24 12.56 14.80 -7.28
N LYS A 25 12.46 15.30 -8.51
CA LYS A 25 12.57 16.73 -8.82
C LYS A 25 11.47 17.10 -9.81
N ASN A 26 10.60 18.03 -9.42
CA ASN A 26 9.47 18.50 -10.23
C ASN A 26 8.58 17.31 -10.71
N PHE A 27 8.37 16.33 -9.82
CA PHE A 27 7.61 15.12 -10.15
C PHE A 27 6.12 15.35 -9.96
N SER A 28 5.33 14.99 -10.98
CA SER A 28 3.87 15.09 -10.94
C SER A 28 3.23 13.78 -11.37
N LEU A 29 2.14 13.41 -10.70
CA LEU A 29 1.39 12.19 -10.96
C LEU A 29 -0.06 12.35 -10.51
N ALA A 30 -1.01 11.84 -11.29
CA ALA A 30 -2.41 11.72 -10.88
C ALA A 30 -2.89 10.26 -10.97
N ILE A 31 -3.69 9.82 -9.99
CA ILE A 31 -4.29 8.48 -9.92
C ILE A 31 -5.79 8.64 -9.77
N LYS A 32 -6.56 7.93 -10.61
CA LYS A 32 -8.03 7.97 -10.61
C LYS A 32 -8.61 7.10 -9.49
N LYS A 33 -9.78 7.50 -8.98
CA LYS A 33 -10.53 6.69 -8.01
C LYS A 33 -10.92 5.33 -8.61
N GLY A 34 -10.70 4.24 -7.84
CA GLY A 34 -10.96 2.87 -8.26
C GLY A 34 -9.92 2.27 -9.20
N GLU A 35 -8.85 3.01 -9.53
CA GLU A 35 -7.77 2.53 -10.38
C GLU A 35 -6.82 1.59 -9.61
N PHE A 36 -6.41 0.51 -10.24
CA PHE A 36 -5.33 -0.35 -9.75
C PHE A 36 -4.06 -0.04 -10.55
N VAL A 37 -3.11 0.62 -9.92
CA VAL A 37 -1.87 1.11 -10.55
C VAL A 37 -0.68 0.29 -10.08
N ALA A 38 0.15 -0.18 -11.02
CA ALA A 38 1.44 -0.79 -10.73
C ALA A 38 2.58 0.22 -10.92
N ILE A 39 3.44 0.34 -9.93
CA ILE A 39 4.69 1.09 -10.00
C ILE A 39 5.82 0.10 -10.23
N THR A 40 6.53 0.26 -11.35
CA THR A 40 7.69 -0.56 -11.72
C THR A 40 8.94 0.31 -11.79
N GLY A 41 10.10 -0.31 -11.94
CA GLY A 41 11.39 0.37 -12.07
C GLY A 41 12.53 -0.41 -11.41
N GLU A 42 13.76 -0.02 -11.69
CA GLU A 42 14.96 -0.64 -11.13
C GLU A 42 15.08 -0.42 -9.62
N SER A 43 15.96 -1.17 -8.97
CA SER A 43 16.30 -0.92 -7.56
C SER A 43 16.88 0.49 -7.42
N GLY A 44 16.42 1.25 -6.42
CA GLY A 44 16.84 2.64 -6.22
C GLY A 44 16.13 3.68 -7.08
N SER A 45 15.14 3.30 -7.91
CA SER A 45 14.37 4.26 -8.73
C SER A 45 13.40 5.16 -7.96
N GLY A 46 13.28 4.97 -6.63
CA GLY A 46 12.39 5.77 -5.78
C GLY A 46 11.00 5.16 -5.54
N LYS A 47 10.74 3.89 -5.92
CA LYS A 47 9.44 3.23 -5.70
C LYS A 47 8.99 3.31 -4.25
N THR A 48 9.80 2.82 -3.32
CA THR A 48 9.49 2.86 -1.88
C THR A 48 9.30 4.29 -1.36
N THR A 49 10.11 5.25 -1.85
CA THR A 49 9.94 6.67 -1.53
C THR A 49 8.57 7.17 -1.99
N LEU A 50 8.17 6.87 -3.23
CA LEU A 50 6.85 7.26 -3.75
C LEU A 50 5.73 6.60 -2.95
N MET A 51 5.86 5.31 -2.63
CA MET A 51 4.87 4.60 -1.80
C MET A 51 4.75 5.22 -0.41
N ASN A 52 5.87 5.58 0.22
CA ASN A 52 5.87 6.23 1.54
C ASN A 52 5.25 7.64 1.49
N ILE A 53 5.51 8.41 0.44
CA ILE A 53 4.91 9.73 0.22
C ILE A 53 3.38 9.58 0.05
N ILE A 54 2.92 8.71 -0.84
CA ILE A 54 1.48 8.43 -1.03
C ILE A 54 0.84 7.87 0.24
N GLY A 55 1.58 7.06 0.99
CA GLY A 55 1.17 6.49 2.27
C GLY A 55 1.14 7.48 3.43
N CYS A 56 1.52 8.75 3.20
CA CYS A 56 1.68 9.77 4.26
C CYS A 56 2.61 9.30 5.39
N ILE A 57 3.67 8.56 5.05
CA ILE A 57 4.71 8.06 5.98
C ILE A 57 5.95 8.95 5.90
N ASP A 58 6.22 9.49 4.71
CA ASP A 58 7.36 10.36 4.44
C ASP A 58 6.85 11.72 3.92
N ASP A 59 7.58 12.78 4.21
CA ASP A 59 7.30 14.15 3.77
C ASP A 59 7.93 14.45 2.40
N ILE A 60 7.70 15.65 1.90
CA ILE A 60 8.30 16.20 0.69
C ILE A 60 9.07 17.47 1.02
N ASP A 61 10.08 17.81 0.20
CA ASP A 61 10.85 19.07 0.38
C ASP A 61 10.11 20.29 -0.20
N ASP A 62 9.35 20.09 -1.28
CA ASP A 62 8.58 21.13 -1.98
C ASP A 62 7.49 20.52 -2.87
N GLY A 63 6.50 21.31 -3.24
CA GLY A 63 5.36 20.90 -4.04
C GLY A 63 4.11 20.60 -3.20
N LYS A 64 3.14 19.87 -3.79
CA LYS A 64 1.83 19.63 -3.17
C LYS A 64 1.32 18.23 -3.40
N ILE A 65 0.61 17.67 -2.41
CA ILE A 65 -0.05 16.37 -2.51
C ILE A 65 -1.49 16.50 -2.03
N ILE A 66 -2.43 16.13 -2.91
CA ILE A 66 -3.86 16.10 -2.60
C ILE A 66 -4.30 14.64 -2.63
N ILE A 67 -4.89 14.15 -1.54
CA ILE A 67 -5.43 12.79 -1.42
C ILE A 67 -6.89 12.88 -0.98
N ASP A 68 -7.78 12.27 -1.75
CA ASP A 68 -9.24 12.27 -1.50
C ASP A 68 -9.77 13.70 -1.22
N GLY A 69 -9.30 14.68 -2.01
CA GLY A 69 -9.66 16.09 -1.91
C GLY A 69 -8.98 16.87 -0.78
N THR A 70 -8.18 16.22 0.06
CA THR A 70 -7.46 16.86 1.18
C THR A 70 -6.01 17.14 0.79
N ASP A 71 -5.54 18.36 1.01
CA ASP A 71 -4.14 18.74 0.91
C ASP A 71 -3.37 18.20 2.12
N VAL A 72 -2.72 17.03 1.94
CA VAL A 72 -2.01 16.37 3.05
C VAL A 72 -0.71 17.05 3.42
N THR A 73 -0.16 17.91 2.55
CA THR A 73 1.07 18.66 2.83
C THR A 73 0.85 19.83 3.79
N SER A 74 -0.41 20.23 4.02
CA SER A 74 -0.78 21.28 4.95
C SER A 74 -1.20 20.79 6.34
N LEU A 75 -1.32 19.46 6.52
CA LEU A 75 -1.76 18.86 7.78
C LEU A 75 -0.60 18.81 8.79
N ASP A 76 -0.93 18.99 10.06
CA ASP A 76 0.01 18.70 11.14
C ASP A 76 0.18 17.18 11.36
N GLU A 77 1.14 16.78 12.22
CA GLU A 77 1.46 15.36 12.46
C GLU A 77 0.26 14.55 12.98
N ASP A 78 -0.55 15.12 13.87
CA ASP A 78 -1.71 14.46 14.47
C ASP A 78 -2.84 14.32 13.45
N GLU A 79 -3.09 15.35 12.65
CA GLU A 79 -4.07 15.35 11.56
C GLU A 79 -3.66 14.34 10.48
N LEU A 80 -2.38 14.34 10.09
CA LEU A 80 -1.82 13.42 9.10
C LEU A 80 -1.90 11.97 9.57
N ALA A 81 -1.61 11.70 10.86
CA ALA A 81 -1.74 10.36 11.45
C ALA A 81 -3.19 9.86 11.43
N LYS A 82 -4.16 10.73 11.78
CA LYS A 82 -5.61 10.42 11.71
C LYS A 82 -6.05 10.19 10.28
N PHE A 83 -5.64 11.07 9.35
CA PHE A 83 -5.93 10.93 7.92
C PHE A 83 -5.42 9.60 7.38
N ARG A 84 -4.14 9.29 7.60
CA ARG A 84 -3.52 8.02 7.21
C ARG A 84 -4.28 6.82 7.74
N ASN A 85 -4.59 6.78 9.03
CA ASN A 85 -5.31 5.68 9.66
C ASN A 85 -6.71 5.46 9.07
N GLN A 86 -7.38 6.52 8.62
CA GLN A 86 -8.75 6.45 8.10
C GLN A 86 -8.82 6.19 6.60
N LYS A 87 -7.90 6.77 5.82
CA LYS A 87 -8.00 6.82 4.35
C LYS A 87 -7.06 5.85 3.65
N ILE A 88 -5.99 5.41 4.30
CA ILE A 88 -4.92 4.64 3.67
C ILE A 88 -4.72 3.31 4.39
N GLY A 89 -4.78 2.22 3.63
CA GLY A 89 -4.33 0.90 4.06
C GLY A 89 -2.94 0.63 3.50
N TYR A 90 -1.94 0.46 4.35
CA TYR A 90 -0.58 0.24 3.91
C TYR A 90 -0.15 -1.22 4.12
N ILE A 91 0.38 -1.84 3.05
CA ILE A 91 0.95 -3.19 3.05
C ILE A 91 2.44 -3.06 2.79
N PHE A 92 3.25 -3.35 3.80
CA PHE A 92 4.71 -3.27 3.74
C PHE A 92 5.32 -4.57 3.23
N GLN A 93 6.47 -4.50 2.59
CA GLN A 93 7.28 -5.64 2.18
C GLN A 93 7.63 -6.56 3.37
N ASN A 94 7.98 -5.99 4.51
CA ASN A 94 8.36 -6.70 5.73
C ASN A 94 7.20 -6.88 6.73
N HIS A 95 5.98 -6.97 6.30
CA HIS A 95 4.75 -7.19 7.07
C HIS A 95 4.57 -6.30 8.32
N TYR A 96 5.61 -6.05 9.11
CA TYR A 96 5.61 -5.32 10.39
C TYR A 96 4.47 -5.74 11.33
N LEU A 97 4.30 -7.07 11.47
CA LEU A 97 3.34 -7.62 12.44
C LEU A 97 3.96 -7.62 13.82
N LEU A 98 3.18 -7.23 14.82
CA LEU A 98 3.63 -7.12 16.19
C LEU A 98 3.74 -8.50 16.84
N ARG A 99 4.95 -8.83 17.33
CA ARG A 99 5.19 -10.01 18.15
C ARG A 99 4.50 -9.83 19.50
N GLY A 100 4.03 -10.93 20.08
CA GLY A 100 3.27 -10.88 21.34
C GLY A 100 1.77 -10.62 21.13
N PHE A 101 1.35 -10.37 19.87
CA PHE A 101 -0.04 -10.30 19.47
C PHE A 101 -0.38 -11.50 18.57
N ASN A 102 -1.59 -12.03 18.69
CA ASN A 102 -2.10 -13.06 17.79
C ASN A 102 -2.51 -12.47 16.42
N VAL A 103 -2.98 -13.33 15.51
CA VAL A 103 -3.43 -12.95 14.17
C VAL A 103 -4.55 -11.91 14.22
N LEU A 104 -5.61 -12.17 14.99
CA LEU A 104 -6.77 -11.28 15.11
C LEU A 104 -6.37 -9.92 15.69
N GLU A 105 -5.61 -9.90 16.75
CA GLU A 105 -5.13 -8.67 17.39
C GLU A 105 -4.30 -7.82 16.46
N ASN A 106 -3.41 -8.41 15.64
CA ASN A 106 -2.64 -7.68 14.64
C ASN A 106 -3.54 -7.00 13.60
N VAL A 107 -4.61 -7.65 13.17
CA VAL A 107 -5.58 -7.07 12.22
C VAL A 107 -6.34 -5.91 12.85
N LEU A 108 -6.65 -5.99 14.14
CA LEU A 108 -7.43 -4.97 14.86
C LEU A 108 -6.64 -3.71 15.22
N ILE A 109 -5.30 -3.71 15.16
CA ILE A 109 -4.47 -2.57 15.57
C ILE A 109 -4.94 -1.23 14.98
N PRO A 110 -5.20 -1.08 13.66
CA PRO A 110 -5.62 0.21 13.12
C PRO A 110 -6.99 0.67 13.63
N SER A 111 -7.90 -0.25 13.95
CA SER A 111 -9.20 0.11 14.54
C SER A 111 -9.06 0.53 16.01
N ILE A 112 -8.15 -0.10 16.74
CA ILE A 112 -7.82 0.29 18.12
C ILE A 112 -7.23 1.70 18.16
N ILE A 113 -6.30 2.03 17.25
CA ILE A 113 -5.72 3.38 17.11
C ILE A 113 -6.82 4.42 16.81
N LYS A 114 -7.84 4.04 16.04
CA LYS A 114 -8.99 4.89 15.72
C LYS A 114 -9.93 5.11 16.92
N GLY A 115 -9.75 4.36 18.01
CA GLY A 115 -10.57 4.45 19.23
C GLY A 115 -11.59 3.31 19.42
N TYR A 116 -11.65 2.35 18.51
CA TYR A 116 -12.57 1.21 18.57
C TYR A 116 -11.90 0.00 19.28
N PHE A 117 -11.84 0.07 20.59
CA PHE A 117 -11.23 -0.99 21.41
C PHE A 117 -12.11 -2.25 21.42
N PHE A 118 -11.74 -3.26 20.62
CA PHE A 118 -12.39 -4.57 20.57
C PHE A 118 -13.92 -4.53 20.41
N GLU A 119 -14.42 -3.55 19.66
CA GLU A 119 -15.85 -3.49 19.31
C GLU A 119 -16.25 -4.71 18.48
N LYS A 120 -17.40 -5.30 18.79
CA LYS A 120 -17.91 -6.53 18.16
C LYS A 120 -17.95 -6.44 16.63
N GLU A 121 -18.27 -5.26 16.10
CA GLU A 121 -18.31 -5.01 14.66
C GLU A 121 -16.95 -5.17 14.01
N TYR A 122 -15.90 -4.60 14.60
CA TYR A 122 -14.53 -4.73 14.08
C TYR A 122 -13.96 -6.13 14.24
N ILE A 123 -14.29 -6.82 15.33
CA ILE A 123 -13.93 -8.23 15.50
C ILE A 123 -14.55 -9.08 14.39
N LYS A 124 -15.85 -8.95 14.16
CA LYS A 124 -16.55 -9.68 13.09
C LYS A 124 -15.96 -9.37 11.73
N LYS A 125 -15.69 -8.11 11.44
CA LYS A 125 -15.07 -7.68 10.18
C LYS A 125 -13.67 -8.27 10.00
N ALA A 126 -12.86 -8.30 11.06
CA ALA A 126 -11.54 -8.92 11.03
C ALA A 126 -11.61 -10.43 10.75
N GLU A 127 -12.56 -11.13 11.40
CA GLU A 127 -12.81 -12.56 11.17
C GLU A 127 -13.24 -12.83 9.72
N GLU A 128 -14.15 -12.02 9.17
CA GLU A 128 -14.60 -12.11 7.77
C GLU A 128 -13.45 -11.88 6.78
N LEU A 129 -12.63 -10.85 6.99
CA LEU A 129 -11.45 -10.58 6.18
C LEU A 129 -10.45 -11.73 6.24
N LEU A 130 -10.14 -12.24 7.42
CA LEU A 130 -9.22 -13.36 7.60
C LEU A 130 -9.76 -14.65 6.98
N LYS A 131 -11.07 -14.88 7.04
CA LYS A 131 -11.72 -16.01 6.37
C LYS A 131 -11.63 -15.90 4.85
N THR A 132 -11.95 -14.73 4.28
CA THR A 132 -11.82 -14.44 2.84
C THR A 132 -10.38 -14.63 2.36
N LEU A 133 -9.41 -14.22 3.17
CA LEU A 133 -7.98 -14.41 2.90
C LEU A 133 -7.48 -15.84 3.19
N GLY A 134 -8.36 -16.78 3.56
CA GLY A 134 -8.02 -18.19 3.76
C GLY A 134 -7.15 -18.48 4.98
N ILE A 135 -7.26 -17.68 6.04
CA ILE A 135 -6.52 -17.83 7.30
C ILE A 135 -7.43 -17.77 8.54
N GLY A 136 -8.75 -17.87 8.36
CA GLY A 136 -9.75 -17.78 9.43
C GLY A 136 -9.61 -18.81 10.55
N GLU A 137 -8.95 -19.94 10.31
CA GLU A 137 -8.73 -20.97 11.35
C GLU A 137 -7.57 -20.65 12.31
N LYS A 138 -6.82 -19.56 12.04
CA LYS A 138 -5.60 -19.20 12.80
C LYS A 138 -5.73 -17.92 13.60
N LEU A 139 -6.94 -17.43 13.87
CA LEU A 139 -7.23 -16.17 14.55
C LEU A 139 -6.43 -15.95 15.85
N HIS A 140 -6.33 -16.99 16.65
CA HIS A 140 -5.68 -16.95 17.96
C HIS A 140 -4.23 -17.48 17.97
N ARG A 141 -3.67 -17.79 16.78
CA ARG A 141 -2.26 -18.17 16.68
C ARG A 141 -1.36 -16.95 16.79
N GLU A 142 -0.24 -17.12 17.47
CA GLU A 142 0.81 -16.10 17.51
C GLU A 142 1.44 -15.92 16.11
N ILE A 143 1.85 -14.69 15.80
CA ILE A 143 2.49 -14.35 14.52
C ILE A 143 3.76 -15.14 14.28
N THR A 144 4.45 -15.58 15.33
CA THR A 144 5.65 -16.41 15.25
C THR A 144 5.39 -17.83 14.78
N GLN A 145 4.14 -18.31 14.89
CA GLN A 145 3.72 -19.68 14.59
C GLN A 145 3.08 -19.84 13.20
N ILE A 146 3.08 -18.81 12.38
CA ILE A 146 2.52 -18.82 11.04
C ILE A 146 3.59 -18.58 9.95
N SER A 147 3.35 -19.11 8.76
CA SER A 147 4.26 -19.02 7.61
C SER A 147 4.35 -17.59 7.04
N GLY A 148 5.33 -17.33 6.17
CA GLY A 148 5.50 -16.04 5.49
C GLY A 148 4.27 -15.63 4.68
N GLY A 149 3.68 -16.54 3.90
CA GLY A 149 2.47 -16.28 3.13
C GLY A 149 1.25 -16.00 4.01
N GLU A 150 1.15 -16.66 5.18
CA GLU A 150 0.10 -16.37 6.16
C GLU A 150 0.29 -15.01 6.81
N LYS A 151 1.53 -14.62 7.12
CA LYS A 151 1.85 -13.26 7.60
C LYS A 151 1.43 -12.20 6.60
N GLN A 152 1.64 -12.46 5.31
CA GLN A 152 1.20 -11.55 4.26
C GLN A 152 -0.32 -11.40 4.23
N ARG A 153 -1.08 -12.48 4.37
CA ARG A 153 -2.55 -12.44 4.45
C ARG A 153 -3.03 -11.63 5.66
N VAL A 154 -2.36 -11.76 6.81
CA VAL A 154 -2.64 -10.94 8.00
C VAL A 154 -2.35 -9.46 7.75
N ALA A 155 -1.23 -9.12 7.08
CA ALA A 155 -0.88 -7.75 6.72
C ALA A 155 -1.92 -7.12 5.77
N ILE A 156 -2.43 -7.91 4.80
CA ILE A 156 -3.53 -7.47 3.90
C ILE A 156 -4.81 -7.22 4.71
N ALA A 157 -5.22 -8.15 5.59
CA ALA A 157 -6.40 -7.96 6.44
C ALA A 157 -6.28 -6.71 7.32
N ARG A 158 -5.10 -6.50 7.93
CA ARG A 158 -4.81 -5.32 8.75
C ARG A 158 -4.95 -4.02 7.94
N ALA A 159 -4.45 -4.00 6.71
CA ALA A 159 -4.57 -2.82 5.86
C ALA A 159 -6.02 -2.47 5.51
N LEU A 160 -6.92 -3.46 5.46
CA LEU A 160 -8.32 -3.33 5.04
C LEU A 160 -9.30 -3.09 6.20
N ILE A 161 -8.90 -3.27 7.47
CA ILE A 161 -9.84 -3.27 8.61
C ILE A 161 -10.62 -1.97 8.75
N ASN A 162 -10.01 -0.83 8.50
CA ASN A 162 -10.67 0.48 8.57
C ASN A 162 -11.44 0.86 7.29
N SER A 163 -11.58 -0.04 6.31
CA SER A 163 -12.20 0.21 4.99
C SER A 163 -11.59 1.42 4.27
N PRO A 164 -10.27 1.50 4.13
CA PRO A 164 -9.63 2.65 3.50
C PRO A 164 -10.11 2.85 2.07
N GLU A 165 -10.03 4.10 1.56
CA GLU A 165 -10.30 4.39 0.14
C GLU A 165 -9.12 4.04 -0.76
N ILE A 166 -7.90 4.09 -0.19
CA ILE A 166 -6.65 3.89 -0.91
C ILE A 166 -5.85 2.78 -0.24
N ILE A 167 -5.33 1.88 -1.04
CA ILE A 167 -4.42 0.82 -0.61
C ILE A 167 -3.06 1.05 -1.26
N VAL A 168 -2.04 1.14 -0.44
CA VAL A 168 -0.64 1.26 -0.84
C VAL A 168 0.07 -0.04 -0.49
N ALA A 169 0.66 -0.72 -1.47
CA ALA A 169 1.32 -1.99 -1.28
C ALA A 169 2.75 -1.95 -1.84
N ASP A 170 3.74 -1.92 -0.96
CA ASP A 170 5.16 -1.92 -1.35
C ASP A 170 5.69 -3.35 -1.35
N GLU A 171 5.95 -3.90 -2.55
CA GLU A 171 6.42 -5.27 -2.79
C GLU A 171 5.63 -6.34 -1.99
N PRO A 172 4.29 -6.37 -2.10
CA PRO A 172 3.44 -7.16 -1.21
C PRO A 172 3.67 -8.67 -1.28
N THR A 173 4.46 -9.15 -2.22
CA THR A 173 4.78 -10.57 -2.40
C THR A 173 6.28 -10.83 -2.53
N GLY A 174 7.12 -9.81 -2.32
CA GLY A 174 8.57 -9.88 -2.56
C GLY A 174 9.33 -10.91 -1.70
N ASN A 175 8.78 -11.28 -0.54
CA ASN A 175 9.38 -12.25 0.38
C ASN A 175 8.82 -13.68 0.23
N LEU A 176 8.05 -13.95 -0.85
CA LEU A 176 7.40 -15.23 -1.09
C LEU A 176 8.01 -15.94 -2.30
N ASP A 177 7.92 -17.26 -2.33
CA ASP A 177 8.23 -18.02 -3.54
C ASP A 177 7.25 -17.67 -4.68
N PRO A 178 7.63 -17.92 -5.95
CA PRO A 178 6.85 -17.48 -7.11
C PRO A 178 5.40 -17.98 -7.12
N LYS A 179 5.16 -19.22 -6.69
CA LYS A 179 3.82 -19.84 -6.68
C LYS A 179 2.92 -19.18 -5.62
N ASN A 180 3.43 -19.01 -4.41
CA ASN A 180 2.69 -18.33 -3.35
C ASN A 180 2.50 -16.84 -3.66
N SER A 181 3.48 -16.18 -4.29
CA SER A 181 3.38 -14.80 -4.75
C SER A 181 2.19 -14.59 -5.68
N GLU A 182 2.02 -15.47 -6.68
CA GLU A 182 0.91 -15.37 -7.62
C GLU A 182 -0.45 -15.59 -6.95
N ILE A 183 -0.55 -16.62 -6.09
CA ILE A 183 -1.80 -16.94 -5.36
C ILE A 183 -2.21 -15.75 -4.48
N ILE A 184 -1.28 -15.21 -3.70
CA ILE A 184 -1.59 -14.12 -2.77
C ILE A 184 -1.89 -12.82 -3.50
N PHE A 185 -1.16 -12.52 -4.58
CA PHE A 185 -1.42 -11.34 -5.39
C PHE A 185 -2.81 -11.40 -6.03
N ASN A 186 -3.18 -12.56 -6.61
CA ASN A 186 -4.51 -12.72 -7.22
C ASN A 186 -5.62 -12.51 -6.19
N LEU A 187 -5.49 -13.15 -5.03
CA LEU A 187 -6.45 -12.99 -3.95
C LEU A 187 -6.57 -11.54 -3.49
N PHE A 188 -5.44 -10.84 -3.36
CA PHE A 188 -5.40 -9.43 -3.02
C PHE A 188 -6.02 -8.55 -4.11
N TYR A 189 -5.67 -8.78 -5.37
CA TYR A 189 -6.19 -8.06 -6.52
C TYR A 189 -7.71 -8.19 -6.61
N ASP A 190 -8.23 -9.43 -6.56
CA ASP A 190 -9.65 -9.71 -6.63
C ASP A 190 -10.41 -9.02 -5.49
N LEU A 191 -9.89 -9.12 -4.26
CA LEU A 191 -10.49 -8.47 -3.09
C LEU A 191 -10.54 -6.94 -3.22
N VAL A 192 -9.45 -6.32 -3.72
CA VAL A 192 -9.41 -4.87 -3.92
C VAL A 192 -10.40 -4.42 -4.99
N LYS A 193 -10.50 -5.16 -6.10
CA LYS A 193 -11.46 -4.88 -7.18
C LYS A 193 -12.91 -5.06 -6.71
N GLU A 194 -13.20 -6.13 -5.97
CA GLU A 194 -14.52 -6.39 -5.39
C GLU A 194 -14.96 -5.26 -4.44
N LEU A 195 -14.04 -4.74 -3.63
CA LEU A 195 -14.28 -3.63 -2.71
C LEU A 195 -14.32 -2.26 -3.41
N GLY A 196 -14.03 -2.18 -4.72
CA GLY A 196 -14.01 -0.94 -5.49
C GLY A 196 -12.98 0.09 -4.99
N LYS A 197 -11.85 -0.37 -4.43
CA LYS A 197 -10.83 0.51 -3.84
C LYS A 197 -9.77 0.92 -4.87
N THR A 198 -9.15 2.07 -4.64
CA THR A 198 -7.97 2.49 -5.39
C THR A 198 -6.75 1.76 -4.82
N CYS A 199 -5.91 1.20 -5.69
CA CYS A 199 -4.72 0.49 -5.26
C CYS A 199 -3.48 0.95 -6.01
N ILE A 200 -2.41 1.19 -5.26
CA ILE A 200 -1.08 1.44 -5.82
C ILE A 200 -0.17 0.32 -5.31
N VAL A 201 0.42 -0.44 -6.24
CA VAL A 201 1.33 -1.54 -5.91
C VAL A 201 2.70 -1.29 -6.52
N ALA A 202 3.73 -1.21 -5.70
CA ALA A 202 5.10 -1.28 -6.19
C ALA A 202 5.51 -2.75 -6.34
N THR A 203 6.03 -3.12 -7.50
CA THR A 203 6.51 -4.49 -7.74
C THR A 203 7.57 -4.54 -8.83
N HIS A 204 8.54 -5.44 -8.65
CA HIS A 204 9.50 -5.82 -9.68
C HIS A 204 9.00 -6.98 -10.55
N ASN A 205 7.88 -7.61 -10.19
CA ASN A 205 7.28 -8.71 -10.95
C ASN A 205 6.38 -8.17 -12.08
N LEU A 206 6.92 -8.09 -13.29
CA LEU A 206 6.21 -7.57 -14.46
C LEU A 206 4.96 -8.38 -14.82
N ASN A 207 4.90 -9.68 -14.50
CA ASN A 207 3.70 -10.48 -14.76
C ASN A 207 2.54 -10.07 -13.85
N LEU A 208 2.83 -9.73 -12.61
CA LEU A 208 1.83 -9.20 -11.69
C LEU A 208 1.43 -7.77 -12.07
N ALA A 209 2.40 -6.94 -12.48
CA ALA A 209 2.14 -5.57 -12.92
C ALA A 209 1.18 -5.50 -14.13
N LYS A 210 1.22 -6.49 -15.05
CA LYS A 210 0.31 -6.57 -16.21
C LYS A 210 -1.17 -6.70 -15.86
N LYS A 211 -1.52 -7.04 -14.61
CA LYS A 211 -2.91 -7.09 -14.14
C LYS A 211 -3.45 -5.73 -13.72
N ALA A 212 -2.58 -4.74 -13.56
CA ALA A 212 -2.99 -3.38 -13.22
C ALA A 212 -3.71 -2.71 -14.41
N ASP A 213 -4.54 -1.72 -14.12
CA ASP A 213 -5.20 -0.90 -15.14
C ASP A 213 -4.15 0.00 -15.83
N ARG A 214 -3.09 0.38 -15.09
CA ARG A 214 -2.01 1.25 -15.58
C ARG A 214 -0.68 0.88 -14.92
N ILE A 215 0.39 0.95 -15.70
CA ILE A 215 1.76 0.79 -15.21
C ILE A 215 2.48 2.14 -15.30
N ILE A 216 3.12 2.52 -14.20
CA ILE A 216 4.00 3.67 -14.09
C ILE A 216 5.41 3.13 -13.89
N ASP A 217 6.28 3.37 -14.84
CA ASP A 217 7.67 2.95 -14.80
C ASP A 217 8.55 4.12 -14.33
N LEU A 218 9.08 3.99 -13.12
CA LEU A 218 10.02 4.94 -12.55
C LEU A 218 11.43 4.61 -13.05
N SER A 219 11.81 5.15 -14.20
CA SER A 219 13.18 5.06 -14.66
C SER A 219 13.98 6.31 -14.21
N PRO A 220 15.29 6.20 -13.97
CA PRO A 220 16.10 7.31 -13.47
C PRO A 220 16.17 8.54 -14.40
N GLN A 221 15.73 8.40 -15.65
CA GLN A 221 15.81 9.45 -16.68
C GLN A 221 14.46 9.96 -17.16
N GLU A 222 13.38 9.19 -16.97
CA GLU A 222 12.06 9.57 -17.47
C GLU A 222 10.96 8.69 -16.86
N VAL A 223 9.90 9.31 -16.35
CA VAL A 223 8.71 8.56 -15.90
C VAL A 223 7.88 8.18 -17.13
N ARG A 224 7.76 6.88 -17.40
CA ARG A 224 6.95 6.36 -18.50
C ARG A 224 5.64 5.83 -17.99
N ILE A 225 4.54 6.36 -18.49
CA ILE A 225 3.19 5.91 -18.16
C ILE A 225 2.67 5.05 -19.30
N ARG A 226 2.23 3.83 -19.02
CA ARG A 226 1.56 2.94 -19.97
C ARG A 226 0.15 2.63 -19.48
N GLU A 227 -0.85 3.06 -20.23
CA GLU A 227 -2.23 2.59 -20.04
C GLU A 227 -2.37 1.21 -20.69
N LEU A 228 -2.87 0.24 -19.92
CA LEU A 228 -3.17 -1.09 -20.44
C LEU A 228 -4.62 -1.06 -20.94
N SER A 229 -4.81 -1.00 -22.27
CA SER A 229 -6.12 -1.14 -22.88
C SER A 229 -6.61 -2.58 -22.76
N GLU A 230 -7.91 -2.79 -22.56
CA GLU A 230 -8.57 -4.12 -22.41
C GLU A 230 -8.41 -5.08 -23.61
N ASN A 231 -7.65 -4.70 -24.65
CA ASN A 231 -7.49 -5.45 -25.91
C ASN A 231 -6.02 -5.74 -26.23
N SER A 232 -5.34 -6.52 -25.39
CA SER A 232 -4.07 -7.18 -25.80
C SER A 232 -4.15 -8.67 -25.52
N THR A 233 -4.98 -9.36 -26.31
CA THR A 233 -4.87 -10.80 -26.51
C THR A 233 -3.67 -11.06 -27.42
N TYR A 234 -2.57 -11.57 -26.87
CA TYR A 234 -1.54 -12.30 -27.59
C TYR A 234 -1.18 -13.55 -26.80
#